data_2b7f0a8bf3bf666289dfd0b53de2179a
#
_entry.id   2b7f0a8bf3bf666289dfd0b53de2179a
#
_cell.length_a   1.000
_cell.length_b   1.000
_cell.length_c   1.000
_cell.angle_alpha   90.00
_cell.angle_beta   90.00
_cell.angle_gamma   90.00
#
_symmetry.space_group_name_H-M   'P 1'
#
loop_
_entity.id
_entity.type
_entity.pdbx_description
1 polymer ?
#
loop_
_entity_poly.entity_id
_entity_poly.type
_entity_poly.pdbx_seq_one_letter_code
_entity_poly.pdbx_strand_id
1 'polypeptide(L)'
;EYAQEHLRLTSFCYGLLRPLDVIRPYRLEGDVVLPELGNQTMFSYWRSRLTDTFIQDIKQAGGILCNLASDEMKSLFDWKRVEKEVRVVTPEFHVWKNGKLATVVIYTKMSRGEMTRFILKNRIENPEDLKGFSWEGFEFDEALSDERRFVFINGQGG
;
A
#
# COMPACT_ATOMS: atom_id res chain seq x y z
N GLU A 1 18.54 -5.45 5.65
CA GLU A 1 18.34 -4.59 6.82
C GLU A 1 17.30 -3.51 6.55
N TYR A 2 17.51 -2.58 5.61
CA TYR A 2 16.57 -1.49 5.30
C TYR A 2 15.13 -2.00 4.99
N ALA A 3 14.99 -3.02 4.13
CA ALA A 3 13.68 -3.59 3.82
C ALA A 3 12.98 -4.18 5.06
N GLN A 4 13.73 -4.83 5.95
CA GLN A 4 13.19 -5.41 7.19
C GLN A 4 12.61 -4.34 8.13
N GLU A 5 13.19 -3.15 8.13
CA GLU A 5 12.76 -2.04 8.96
C GLU A 5 11.58 -1.27 8.34
N HIS A 6 11.53 -1.14 7.01
CA HIS A 6 10.62 -0.23 6.31
C HIS A 6 9.49 -0.90 5.54
N LEU A 7 9.62 -2.17 5.11
CA LEU A 7 8.58 -2.87 4.37
C LEU A 7 7.67 -3.65 5.31
N ARG A 8 6.36 -3.52 5.12
CA ARG A 8 5.34 -4.36 5.74
C ARG A 8 4.50 -5.00 4.66
N LEU A 9 4.16 -6.27 4.86
CA LEU A 9 3.31 -7.06 3.99
C LEU A 9 2.02 -7.38 4.74
N THR A 10 0.89 -7.14 4.10
CA THR A 10 -0.42 -7.44 4.68
C THR A 10 -0.84 -8.88 4.39
N SER A 11 -1.45 -9.53 5.36
CA SER A 11 -1.89 -10.92 5.26
C SER A 11 -3.16 -11.14 6.06
N PHE A 12 -4.15 -11.79 5.46
CA PHE A 12 -5.37 -12.17 6.19
C PHE A 12 -5.11 -13.25 7.27
N CYS A 13 -4.08 -14.06 7.07
CA CYS A 13 -3.70 -15.10 8.02
C CYS A 13 -2.74 -14.60 9.11
N TYR A 14 -1.74 -13.82 8.74
CA TYR A 14 -0.66 -13.42 9.64
C TYR A 14 -0.74 -11.96 10.10
N GLY A 15 -1.64 -11.18 9.54
CA GLY A 15 -1.79 -9.75 9.84
C GLY A 15 -0.72 -8.89 9.14
N LEU A 16 0.29 -8.46 9.86
CA LEU A 16 1.45 -7.73 9.33
C LEU A 16 2.70 -8.59 9.38
N LEU A 17 3.39 -8.65 8.26
CA LEU A 17 4.63 -9.39 8.09
C LEU A 17 5.78 -8.45 7.73
N ARG A 18 6.97 -8.83 8.15
CA ARG A 18 8.25 -8.28 7.70
C ARG A 18 8.87 -9.21 6.64
N PRO A 19 9.77 -8.72 5.79
CA PRO A 19 10.34 -9.52 4.70
C PRO A 19 10.96 -10.86 5.08
N LEU A 20 11.57 -10.96 6.28
CA LEU A 20 12.26 -12.16 6.74
C LEU A 20 11.38 -13.06 7.63
N ASP A 21 10.10 -12.73 7.81
CA ASP A 21 9.20 -13.58 8.58
C ASP A 21 8.97 -14.90 7.86
N VAL A 22 9.07 -15.98 8.60
CA VAL A 22 8.85 -17.34 8.07
C VAL A 22 7.36 -17.64 8.09
N ILE A 23 6.80 -17.93 6.93
CA ILE A 23 5.38 -18.26 6.78
C ILE A 23 5.18 -19.60 6.09
N ARG A 24 3.98 -20.15 6.22
CA ARG A 24 3.52 -21.29 5.45
C ARG A 24 2.51 -20.84 4.41
N PRO A 25 2.43 -21.51 3.24
CA PRO A 25 1.38 -21.23 2.26
C PRO A 25 -0.01 -21.36 2.89
N TYR A 26 -0.89 -20.44 2.55
CA TYR A 26 -2.29 -20.45 2.98
C TYR A 26 -3.19 -19.87 1.90
N ARG A 27 -4.49 -20.16 2.02
CA ARG A 27 -5.53 -19.49 1.23
C ARG A 27 -6.62 -19.03 2.21
N LEU A 28 -6.73 -17.73 2.40
CA LEU A 28 -7.70 -17.12 3.31
C LEU A 28 -8.10 -15.75 2.73
N GLU A 29 -9.40 -15.52 2.66
CA GLU A 29 -9.99 -14.25 2.22
C GLU A 29 -10.38 -13.40 3.45
N GLY A 30 -10.50 -12.09 3.26
CA GLY A 30 -10.74 -11.15 4.37
C GLY A 30 -12.15 -11.21 4.97
N ASP A 31 -13.13 -11.65 4.17
CA ASP A 31 -14.53 -11.80 4.57
C ASP A 31 -14.86 -13.14 5.22
N VAL A 32 -13.91 -14.07 5.24
CA VAL A 32 -14.07 -15.35 5.90
C VAL A 32 -14.32 -15.14 7.39
N VAL A 33 -15.33 -15.83 7.90
CA VAL A 33 -15.69 -15.87 9.31
C VAL A 33 -15.19 -17.17 9.91
N LEU A 34 -14.35 -17.06 10.95
CA LEU A 34 -13.83 -18.22 11.67
C LEU A 34 -14.47 -18.28 13.07
N PRO A 35 -15.23 -19.35 13.37
CA PRO A 35 -15.87 -19.52 14.68
C PRO A 35 -14.87 -19.46 15.83
N GLU A 36 -13.70 -20.03 15.66
CA GLU A 36 -12.62 -20.07 16.65
C GLU A 36 -12.08 -18.68 17.00
N LEU A 37 -12.32 -17.69 16.15
CA LEU A 37 -11.91 -16.30 16.34
C LEU A 37 -13.08 -15.39 16.76
N GLY A 38 -14.16 -15.98 17.31
CA GLY A 38 -15.30 -15.23 17.84
C GLY A 38 -16.32 -14.82 16.78
N ASN A 39 -16.49 -15.61 15.72
CA ASN A 39 -17.49 -15.41 14.66
C ASN A 39 -17.38 -14.03 13.97
N GLN A 40 -16.17 -13.54 13.79
CA GLN A 40 -15.93 -12.29 13.09
C GLN A 40 -15.14 -12.53 11.80
N THR A 41 -15.24 -11.60 10.86
CA THR A 41 -14.43 -11.64 9.63
C THR A 41 -12.96 -11.43 9.95
N MET A 42 -12.06 -11.85 9.05
CA MET A 42 -10.63 -11.58 9.21
C MET A 42 -10.34 -10.07 9.22
N PHE A 43 -11.08 -9.29 8.45
CA PHE A 43 -11.00 -7.82 8.54
C PHE A 43 -11.27 -7.30 9.95
N SER A 44 -12.38 -7.72 10.54
CA SER A 44 -12.78 -7.28 11.88
C SER A 44 -11.82 -7.79 12.95
N TYR A 45 -11.38 -9.04 12.83
CA TYR A 45 -10.41 -9.65 13.73
C TYR A 45 -9.10 -8.86 13.81
N TRP A 46 -8.54 -8.50 12.65
CA TRP A 46 -7.27 -7.79 12.59
C TRP A 46 -7.38 -6.31 12.92
N ARG A 47 -8.48 -5.66 12.55
CA ARG A 47 -8.67 -4.22 12.76
C ARG A 47 -8.42 -3.78 14.19
N SER A 48 -8.97 -4.48 15.16
CA SER A 48 -8.80 -4.17 16.58
C SER A 48 -7.41 -4.53 17.13
N ARG A 49 -6.69 -5.43 16.45
CA ARG A 49 -5.40 -5.95 16.91
C ARG A 49 -4.21 -5.28 16.26
N LEU A 50 -4.36 -4.86 15.00
CA LEU A 50 -3.23 -4.35 14.21
C LEU A 50 -3.13 -2.83 14.19
N THR A 51 -4.22 -2.09 14.35
CA THR A 51 -4.23 -0.64 14.12
C THR A 51 -3.21 0.09 14.99
N ASP A 52 -3.19 -0.17 16.30
CA ASP A 52 -2.27 0.49 17.22
C ASP A 52 -0.80 0.16 16.88
N THR A 53 -0.51 -1.11 16.70
CA THR A 53 0.85 -1.58 16.37
C THR A 53 1.32 -0.98 15.04
N PHE A 54 0.45 -0.96 14.03
CA PHE A 54 0.76 -0.41 12.72
C PHE A 54 1.07 1.09 12.78
N ILE A 55 0.25 1.86 13.49
CA ILE A 55 0.49 3.29 13.68
C ILE A 55 1.82 3.53 14.40
N GLN A 56 2.13 2.76 15.44
CA GLN A 56 3.40 2.87 16.16
C GLN A 56 4.59 2.52 15.27
N ASP A 57 4.50 1.46 14.47
CA ASP A 57 5.53 1.09 13.50
C ASP A 57 5.81 2.24 12.52
N ILE A 58 4.76 2.86 11.97
CA ILE A 58 4.89 3.98 11.05
C ILE A 58 5.56 5.18 11.74
N LYS A 59 5.14 5.52 12.96
CA LYS A 59 5.71 6.64 13.73
C LYS A 59 7.19 6.43 14.03
N GLN A 60 7.58 5.21 14.37
CA GLN A 60 8.99 4.85 14.62
C GLN A 60 9.84 4.93 13.35
N ALA A 61 9.26 4.71 12.18
CA ALA A 61 9.92 4.79 10.89
C ALA A 61 9.88 6.19 10.24
N GLY A 62 9.48 7.22 10.98
CA GLY A 62 9.47 8.60 10.50
C GLY A 62 8.07 9.20 10.27
N GLY A 63 7.00 8.47 10.55
CA GLY A 63 5.63 8.97 10.52
C GLY A 63 5.00 9.08 9.15
N ILE A 64 5.58 8.46 8.13
CA ILE A 64 5.10 8.47 6.74
C ILE A 64 4.84 7.05 6.27
N LEU A 65 3.64 6.81 5.75
CA LEU A 65 3.25 5.56 5.11
C LEU A 65 3.11 5.75 3.61
N CYS A 66 3.90 5.04 2.82
CA CYS A 66 3.64 4.85 1.41
C CYS A 66 2.72 3.63 1.23
N ASN A 67 1.47 3.87 0.88
CA ASN A 67 0.47 2.82 0.74
C ASN A 67 0.50 2.24 -0.69
N LEU A 68 1.08 1.06 -0.85
CA LEU A 68 1.15 0.31 -2.10
C LEU A 68 0.26 -0.95 -2.07
N ALA A 69 -0.50 -1.15 -1.01
CA ALA A 69 -1.45 -2.25 -0.90
C ALA A 69 -2.73 -1.96 -1.71
N SER A 70 -3.51 -3.01 -1.98
CA SER A 70 -4.84 -2.86 -2.57
C SER A 70 -5.79 -2.19 -1.58
N ASP A 71 -6.87 -1.57 -2.08
CA ASP A 71 -7.87 -0.92 -1.22
C ASP A 71 -8.51 -1.87 -0.22
N GLU A 72 -8.67 -3.13 -0.57
CA GLU A 72 -9.16 -4.18 0.32
C GLU A 72 -8.34 -4.28 1.61
N MET A 73 -7.03 -4.15 1.52
CA MET A 73 -6.12 -4.28 2.67
C MET A 73 -6.26 -3.15 3.69
N LYS A 74 -6.81 -2.00 3.31
CA LYS A 74 -7.14 -0.92 4.25
C LYS A 74 -8.11 -1.37 5.34
N SER A 75 -8.98 -2.32 5.01
CA SER A 75 -10.00 -2.85 5.93
C SER A 75 -9.43 -3.70 7.07
N LEU A 76 -8.15 -4.09 7.01
CA LEU A 76 -7.43 -4.71 8.12
C LEU A 76 -7.12 -3.73 9.27
N PHE A 77 -7.32 -2.43 9.03
CA PHE A 77 -7.00 -1.36 9.98
C PHE A 77 -8.20 -0.42 10.14
N ASP A 78 -8.25 0.32 11.23
CA ASP A 78 -9.03 1.54 11.32
C ASP A 78 -8.32 2.62 10.47
N TRP A 79 -8.63 2.64 9.18
CA TRP A 79 -7.92 3.46 8.21
C TRP A 79 -8.08 4.95 8.45
N LYS A 80 -9.25 5.38 8.91
CA LYS A 80 -9.50 6.78 9.27
C LYS A 80 -8.56 7.25 10.38
N ARG A 81 -8.32 6.37 11.33
CA ARG A 81 -7.39 6.64 12.42
C ARG A 81 -5.94 6.67 11.93
N VAL A 82 -5.56 5.76 11.03
CA VAL A 82 -4.23 5.77 10.41
C VAL A 82 -3.99 7.10 9.69
N GLU A 83 -4.92 7.53 8.83
CA GLU A 83 -4.82 8.80 8.10
C GLU A 83 -4.77 10.04 9.00
N LYS A 84 -5.37 9.97 10.18
CA LYS A 84 -5.37 11.05 11.16
C LYS A 84 -4.04 11.16 11.91
N GLU A 85 -3.40 10.04 12.20
CA GLU A 85 -2.25 9.98 13.09
C GLU A 85 -0.90 9.97 12.37
N VAL A 86 -0.87 9.60 11.09
CA VAL A 86 0.34 9.57 10.26
C VAL A 86 0.09 10.14 8.87
N ARG A 87 1.15 10.57 8.20
CA ARG A 87 1.05 10.99 6.80
C ARG A 87 0.96 9.76 5.91
N VAL A 88 -0.13 9.64 5.16
CA VAL A 88 -0.31 8.57 4.17
C VAL A 88 -0.16 9.16 2.77
N VAL A 89 0.74 8.57 1.98
CA VAL A 89 0.90 8.85 0.56
C VAL A 89 0.55 7.60 -0.23
N THR A 90 -0.38 7.72 -1.16
CA THR A 90 -0.83 6.60 -2.00
C THR A 90 -0.48 6.86 -3.46
N PRO A 91 0.52 6.15 -4.01
CA PRO A 91 0.74 6.13 -5.46
C PRO A 91 -0.42 5.45 -6.18
N GLU A 92 -0.91 6.09 -7.23
CA GLU A 92 -1.96 5.57 -8.10
C GLU A 92 -1.43 5.48 -9.54
N PHE A 93 -1.83 4.43 -10.26
CA PHE A 93 -1.37 4.16 -11.61
C PHE A 93 -2.56 4.05 -12.55
N HIS A 94 -2.64 4.97 -13.50
CA HIS A 94 -3.74 5.06 -14.45
C HIS A 94 -3.24 5.13 -15.89
N VAL A 95 -4.10 4.75 -16.83
CA VAL A 95 -3.86 4.89 -18.26
C VAL A 95 -4.93 5.78 -18.87
N TRP A 96 -4.58 6.52 -19.91
CA TRP A 96 -5.56 7.19 -20.73
C TRP A 96 -6.19 6.19 -21.70
N LYS A 97 -7.50 6.07 -21.67
CA LYS A 97 -8.27 5.23 -22.59
C LYS A 97 -9.53 5.97 -23.02
N ASN A 98 -9.64 6.23 -24.33
CA ASN A 98 -10.80 6.95 -24.90
C ASN A 98 -11.10 8.29 -24.18
N GLY A 99 -10.07 9.09 -23.92
CA GLY A 99 -10.19 10.39 -23.27
C GLY A 99 -10.55 10.35 -21.78
N LYS A 100 -10.47 9.17 -21.14
CA LYS A 100 -10.75 8.99 -19.71
C LYS A 100 -9.61 8.26 -19.01
N LEU A 101 -9.40 8.57 -17.75
CA LEU A 101 -8.51 7.81 -16.89
C LEU A 101 -9.14 6.44 -16.56
N ALA A 102 -8.37 5.39 -16.76
CA ALA A 102 -8.76 4.03 -16.45
C ALA A 102 -7.68 3.32 -15.64
N THR A 103 -8.11 2.40 -14.79
CA THR A 103 -7.21 1.52 -14.05
C THR A 103 -7.15 0.17 -14.74
N VAL A 104 -5.94 -0.29 -15.07
CA VAL A 104 -5.71 -1.63 -15.58
C VAL A 104 -5.07 -2.45 -14.47
N VAL A 105 -5.81 -3.43 -13.95
CA VAL A 105 -5.45 -4.18 -12.74
C VAL A 105 -4.06 -4.79 -12.80
N ILE A 106 -3.69 -5.41 -13.91
CA ILE A 106 -2.37 -6.04 -14.05
C ILE A 106 -1.24 -4.99 -14.00
N TYR A 107 -1.40 -3.87 -14.69
CA TYR A 107 -0.41 -2.79 -14.66
C TYR A 107 -0.31 -2.15 -13.29
N THR A 108 -1.42 -1.99 -12.60
CA THR A 108 -1.44 -1.47 -11.22
C THR A 108 -0.67 -2.38 -10.27
N LYS A 109 -0.89 -3.69 -10.35
CA LYS A 109 -0.15 -4.66 -9.52
C LYS A 109 1.34 -4.64 -9.80
N MET A 110 1.74 -4.66 -11.07
CA MET A 110 3.14 -4.61 -11.47
C MET A 110 3.80 -3.29 -11.06
N SER A 111 3.13 -2.16 -11.28
CA SER A 111 3.63 -0.83 -10.92
C SER A 111 3.85 -0.68 -9.41
N ARG A 112 2.96 -1.22 -8.58
CA ARG A 112 3.13 -1.25 -7.12
C ARG A 112 4.38 -2.04 -6.71
N GLY A 113 4.61 -3.18 -7.35
CA GLY A 113 5.82 -3.98 -7.13
C GLY A 113 7.09 -3.24 -7.54
N GLU A 114 7.10 -2.61 -8.70
CA GLU A 114 8.24 -1.83 -9.18
C GLU A 114 8.48 -0.55 -8.33
N MET A 115 7.42 0.11 -7.88
CA MET A 115 7.53 1.22 -6.94
C MET A 115 8.15 0.76 -5.61
N THR A 116 7.73 -0.39 -5.10
CA THR A 116 8.33 -0.98 -3.88
C THR A 116 9.83 -1.21 -4.09
N ARG A 117 10.20 -1.80 -5.22
CA ARG A 117 11.61 -2.01 -5.58
C ARG A 117 12.39 -0.71 -5.68
N PHE A 118 11.82 0.31 -6.31
CA PHE A 118 12.40 1.64 -6.45
C PHE A 118 12.67 2.29 -5.08
N ILE A 119 11.70 2.24 -4.17
CA ILE A 119 11.83 2.77 -2.81
C ILE A 119 12.96 2.06 -2.05
N LEU A 120 12.96 0.73 -2.06
CA LEU A 120 13.92 -0.06 -1.32
C LEU A 120 15.34 0.07 -1.87
N LYS A 121 15.50 0.06 -3.20
CA LYS A 121 16.78 0.19 -3.87
C LYS A 121 17.43 1.56 -3.62
N ASN A 122 16.64 2.61 -3.62
CA ASN A 122 17.12 3.99 -3.45
C ASN A 122 17.02 4.47 -1.99
N ARG A 123 16.53 3.65 -1.08
CA ARG A 123 16.32 3.97 0.34
C ARG A 123 15.58 5.31 0.51
N ILE A 124 14.46 5.44 -0.19
CA ILE A 124 13.68 6.68 -0.22
C ILE A 124 13.02 6.91 1.14
N GLU A 125 13.28 8.07 1.73
CA GLU A 125 12.67 8.50 2.98
C GLU A 125 11.76 9.73 2.79
N ASN A 126 12.08 10.57 1.80
CA ASN A 126 11.25 11.72 1.45
C ASN A 126 10.24 11.32 0.37
N PRO A 127 8.91 11.46 0.63
CA PRO A 127 7.88 11.13 -0.35
C PRO A 127 8.01 11.87 -1.68
N GLU A 128 8.58 13.08 -1.67
CA GLU A 128 8.79 13.85 -2.91
C GLU A 128 9.71 13.13 -3.91
N ASP A 129 10.61 12.27 -3.42
CA ASP A 129 11.50 11.49 -4.28
C ASP A 129 10.75 10.38 -5.04
N LEU A 130 9.53 10.02 -4.62
CA LEU A 130 8.66 9.10 -5.36
C LEU A 130 8.26 9.65 -6.73
N LYS A 131 8.18 10.97 -6.87
CA LYS A 131 7.83 11.65 -8.12
C LYS A 131 8.81 11.38 -9.26
N GLY A 132 10.03 10.97 -8.95
CA GLY A 132 11.04 10.55 -9.92
C GLY A 132 10.86 9.12 -10.45
N PHE A 133 9.89 8.37 -9.96
CA PHE A 133 9.62 7.02 -10.44
C PHE A 133 9.07 7.05 -11.87
N SER A 134 9.62 6.18 -12.72
CA SER A 134 9.05 5.87 -14.04
C SER A 134 9.22 4.38 -14.32
N TRP A 135 8.22 3.77 -14.96
CA TRP A 135 8.24 2.37 -15.34
C TRP A 135 7.24 2.12 -16.47
N GLU A 136 7.70 1.49 -17.56
CA GLU A 136 6.85 1.11 -18.72
C GLU A 136 5.94 2.25 -19.22
N GLY A 137 6.47 3.48 -19.22
CA GLY A 137 5.73 4.67 -19.66
C GLY A 137 4.84 5.32 -18.60
N PHE A 138 4.76 4.78 -17.38
CA PHE A 138 4.13 5.48 -16.26
C PHE A 138 5.06 6.55 -15.73
N GLU A 139 4.56 7.77 -15.63
CA GLU A 139 5.27 8.93 -15.11
C GLU A 139 4.35 9.75 -14.21
N PHE A 140 4.95 10.47 -13.27
CA PHE A 140 4.22 11.32 -12.33
C PHE A 140 3.50 12.46 -13.06
N ASP A 141 2.24 12.68 -12.69
CA ASP A 141 1.41 13.79 -13.18
C ASP A 141 1.02 14.71 -12.02
N GLU A 142 1.59 15.90 -12.00
CA GLU A 142 1.37 16.85 -10.91
C GLU A 142 -0.06 17.42 -10.91
N ALA A 143 -0.66 17.64 -12.09
CA ALA A 143 -2.00 18.22 -12.20
C ALA A 143 -3.10 17.32 -11.63
N LEU A 144 -2.88 16.01 -11.63
CA LEU A 144 -3.81 15.00 -11.10
C LEU A 144 -3.46 14.57 -9.68
N SER A 145 -2.36 15.05 -9.14
CA SER A 145 -1.85 14.66 -7.83
C SER A 145 -2.16 15.71 -6.76
N ASP A 146 -2.12 15.28 -5.52
CA ASP A 146 -2.18 16.13 -4.33
C ASP A 146 -1.19 15.62 -3.27
N GLU A 147 -1.24 16.13 -2.05
CA GLU A 147 -0.33 15.77 -0.96
C GLU A 147 -0.45 14.31 -0.49
N ARG A 148 -1.58 13.65 -0.79
CA ARG A 148 -1.89 12.29 -0.38
C ARG A 148 -1.92 11.30 -1.52
N ARG A 149 -2.24 11.76 -2.72
CA ARG A 149 -2.40 10.94 -3.93
C ARG A 149 -1.33 11.35 -4.94
N PHE A 150 -0.40 10.47 -5.21
CA PHE A 150 0.61 10.65 -6.25
C PHE A 150 0.21 9.84 -7.48
N VAL A 151 -0.30 10.53 -8.49
CA VAL A 151 -0.84 9.92 -9.71
C VAL A 151 0.25 9.77 -10.75
N PHE A 152 0.41 8.54 -11.24
CA PHE A 152 1.32 8.18 -12.33
C PHE A 152 0.49 7.73 -13.52
N ILE A 153 0.78 8.26 -14.70
CA ILE A 153 0.00 8.04 -15.91
C ILE A 153 0.87 7.44 -17.00
N ASN A 154 0.31 6.46 -17.68
CA ASN A 154 0.83 5.94 -18.94
C ASN A 154 -0.06 6.39 -20.10
N GLY A 155 0.56 6.97 -21.13
CA GLY A 155 -0.11 7.48 -22.30
C GLY A 155 -0.37 8.98 -22.25
N GLN A 156 -0.55 9.57 -23.42
CA GLN A 156 -0.92 10.97 -23.54
C GLN A 156 -2.44 11.08 -23.60
N GLY A 157 -2.98 12.01 -22.83
CA GLY A 157 -4.34 12.44 -23.00
C GLY A 157 -4.48 13.08 -24.38
N GLY A 158 -5.13 12.35 -25.26
CA GLY A 158 -5.45 12.86 -26.59
C GLY A 158 -6.52 13.95 -26.52
#